data_ccf2d20729e85dc3c86dd852574fc6e9
#
_entry.id   ccf2d20729e85dc3c86dd852574fc6e9
#
_cell.length_a   1.000
_cell.length_b   1.000
_cell.length_c   1.000
_cell.angle_alpha   90.00
_cell.angle_beta   90.00
_cell.angle_gamma   90.00
#
_symmetry.space_group_name_H-M   'P 1'
#
loop_
_entity.id
_entity.type
_entity.pdbx_description
1 polymer ?
#
loop_
_entity_poly.entity_id
_entity_poly.type
_entity_poly.pdbx_seq_one_letter_code
_entity_poly.pdbx_strand_id
1 'polypeptide(L)'
;MLHLQPLELFFQLSKPLQFGSCLRLNEPQATVCAHADVIPVQVDAPADCPRFCGRLLHGVDAKAKSPRWLSDRLRRAGVRPISAVVDITSYVMLELGQPMHAYDAATVQGGISVRRATPGESLTLLDERAVTLDPEFRVIADSQRAIGLAGIMGGHATRVTLDSRDVYLEAAHFAPASISGRARKLGMHTDASHRFERGVDPQLPRLAIERATELI
;
A
#
# COMPACT_ATOMS: atom_id res chain seq x y z
N MET A 1 24.40 13.92 22.70
CA MET A 1 23.13 13.49 22.10
C MET A 1 23.47 12.66 20.87
N LEU A 2 23.47 11.35 20.99
CA LEU A 2 23.71 10.42 19.88
C LEU A 2 22.43 10.29 19.07
N HIS A 3 22.41 10.81 17.86
CA HIS A 3 21.38 10.50 16.86
C HIS A 3 21.59 9.05 16.43
N LEU A 4 20.93 8.12 17.09
CA LEU A 4 20.83 6.75 16.59
C LEU A 4 19.97 6.76 15.33
N GLN A 5 20.54 6.30 14.23
CA GLN A 5 19.82 6.11 12.97
C GLN A 5 18.73 5.06 13.18
N PRO A 6 17.55 5.17 12.53
CA PRO A 6 16.44 4.20 12.68
C PRO A 6 16.84 2.73 12.42
N LEU A 7 17.87 2.49 11.61
CA LEU A 7 18.43 1.15 11.39
C LEU A 7 19.04 0.52 12.65
N GLU A 8 19.60 1.32 13.56
CA GLU A 8 20.22 0.76 14.77
C GLU A 8 19.19 0.27 15.79
N LEU A 9 17.97 0.82 15.77
CA LEU A 9 16.89 0.34 16.64
C LEU A 9 16.42 -1.07 16.24
N PHE A 10 16.43 -1.38 14.94
CA PHE A 10 16.13 -2.72 14.42
C PHE A 10 17.22 -3.74 14.79
N PHE A 11 18.48 -3.33 14.83
CA PHE A 11 19.60 -4.21 15.22
C PHE A 11 19.61 -4.50 16.74
N GLN A 12 19.05 -3.64 17.59
CA GLN A 12 18.96 -3.93 19.03
C GLN A 12 17.92 -5.00 19.39
N LEU A 13 16.96 -5.29 18.49
CA LEU A 13 16.00 -6.39 18.65
C LEU A 13 16.59 -7.77 18.33
N SER A 14 17.82 -7.84 17.81
CA SER A 14 18.53 -9.09 17.54
C SER A 14 19.16 -9.74 18.79
N LYS A 15 18.90 -9.22 20.01
CA LYS A 15 19.32 -9.90 21.22
C LYS A 15 18.58 -11.23 21.36
N PRO A 16 19.28 -12.33 21.73
CA PRO A 16 18.62 -13.59 21.96
C PRO A 16 17.53 -13.42 23.02
N LEU A 17 16.32 -13.83 22.68
CA LEU A 17 15.24 -13.90 23.65
C LEU A 17 15.69 -14.85 24.78
N GLN A 18 15.25 -14.61 26.02
CA GLN A 18 15.64 -15.36 27.21
C GLN A 18 15.45 -16.89 27.15
N PHE A 19 14.88 -17.39 26.04
CA PHE A 19 14.63 -18.82 25.78
C PHE A 19 15.43 -19.39 24.62
N GLY A 20 16.57 -18.78 24.24
CA GLY A 20 17.43 -19.30 23.17
C GLY A 20 16.87 -19.13 21.74
N SER A 21 15.75 -18.41 21.57
CA SER A 21 15.22 -18.08 20.26
C SER A 21 15.90 -16.84 19.70
N CYS A 22 16.33 -16.89 18.44
CA CYS A 22 16.90 -15.75 17.74
C CYS A 22 15.86 -15.20 16.75
N LEU A 23 15.54 -13.92 16.86
CA LEU A 23 14.73 -13.23 15.86
C LEU A 23 15.60 -12.98 14.64
N ARG A 24 15.22 -13.58 13.50
CA ARG A 24 15.80 -13.24 12.21
C ARG A 24 14.86 -12.29 11.51
N LEU A 25 15.31 -11.06 11.27
CA LEU A 25 14.62 -10.12 10.42
C LEU A 25 15.08 -10.39 8.98
N ASN A 26 14.12 -10.69 8.10
CA ASN A 26 14.38 -10.72 6.66
C ASN A 26 14.34 -9.28 6.17
N GLU A 27 15.49 -8.71 5.83
CA GLU A 27 15.56 -7.45 5.10
C GLU A 27 15.33 -7.75 3.61
N PRO A 28 14.28 -7.21 2.99
CA PRO A 28 14.08 -7.35 1.56
C PRO A 28 15.28 -6.78 0.79
N GLN A 29 15.75 -7.53 -0.18
CA GLN A 29 16.83 -7.08 -1.03
C GLN A 29 16.28 -6.16 -2.12
N ALA A 30 17.07 -5.15 -2.50
CA ALA A 30 16.71 -4.28 -3.60
C ALA A 30 16.62 -5.09 -4.90
N THR A 31 15.47 -5.03 -5.55
CA THR A 31 15.23 -5.73 -6.81
C THR A 31 15.92 -4.99 -7.95
N VAL A 32 16.56 -5.71 -8.85
CA VAL A 32 17.18 -5.13 -10.06
C VAL A 32 16.05 -4.61 -10.96
N CYS A 33 16.14 -3.33 -11.35
CA CYS A 33 15.20 -2.74 -12.29
C CYS A 33 15.41 -3.34 -13.69
N ALA A 34 14.41 -4.03 -14.23
CA ALA A 34 14.48 -4.71 -15.52
C ALA A 34 14.10 -3.81 -16.71
N HIS A 35 13.41 -2.70 -16.47
CA HIS A 35 12.96 -1.73 -17.49
C HIS A 35 12.94 -0.31 -16.91
N ALA A 36 12.88 0.68 -17.80
CA ALA A 36 12.87 2.10 -17.44
C ALA A 36 11.45 2.72 -17.39
N ASP A 37 10.42 1.92 -17.64
CA ASP A 37 9.05 2.40 -17.69
C ASP A 37 8.58 2.83 -16.31
N VAL A 38 7.99 4.00 -16.24
CA VAL A 38 7.48 4.59 -15.00
C VAL A 38 6.10 5.22 -15.22
N ILE A 39 5.24 5.13 -14.24
CA ILE A 39 4.05 5.96 -14.14
C ILE A 39 4.44 7.18 -13.32
N PRO A 40 4.42 8.40 -13.89
CA PRO A 40 4.81 9.60 -13.17
C PRO A 40 3.89 9.86 -11.99
N VAL A 41 4.45 10.34 -10.89
CA VAL A 41 3.69 10.65 -9.66
C VAL A 41 3.90 12.10 -9.30
N GLN A 42 2.81 12.81 -9.04
CA GLN A 42 2.78 14.17 -8.51
C GLN A 42 2.09 14.17 -7.15
N VAL A 43 2.72 14.80 -6.16
CA VAL A 43 2.12 14.96 -4.83
C VAL A 43 1.77 16.43 -4.63
N ASP A 44 0.47 16.76 -4.81
CA ASP A 44 -0.03 18.13 -4.69
C ASP A 44 -0.27 18.54 -3.21
N ALA A 45 -0.32 17.55 -2.32
CA ALA A 45 -0.50 17.76 -0.88
C ALA A 45 0.67 17.12 -0.08
N PRO A 46 1.90 17.65 -0.18
CA PRO A 46 3.08 17.03 0.43
C PRO A 46 3.05 17.00 1.97
N ALA A 47 2.31 17.90 2.61
CA ALA A 47 2.09 17.84 4.04
C ALA A 47 1.18 16.67 4.46
N ASP A 48 0.25 16.27 3.59
CA ASP A 48 -0.69 15.17 3.83
C ASP A 48 -0.08 13.81 3.41
N CYS A 49 0.77 13.81 2.37
CA CYS A 49 1.50 12.64 1.88
C CYS A 49 2.99 12.96 1.71
N PRO A 50 3.79 12.94 2.78
CA PRO A 50 5.22 13.29 2.72
C PRO A 50 6.07 12.30 1.92
N ARG A 51 5.61 11.08 1.72
CA ARG A 51 6.31 10.06 0.93
C ARG A 51 5.33 9.20 0.15
N PHE A 52 5.63 9.02 -1.13
CA PHE A 52 4.92 8.11 -2.02
C PHE A 52 5.96 7.29 -2.80
N CYS A 53 5.83 5.99 -2.78
CA CYS A 53 6.64 5.06 -3.56
C CYS A 53 5.72 4.25 -4.46
N GLY A 54 6.09 4.13 -5.72
CA GLY A 54 5.37 3.31 -6.69
C GLY A 54 6.34 2.49 -7.53
N ARG A 55 5.86 1.36 -8.02
CA ARG A 55 6.60 0.49 -8.94
C ARG A 55 5.67 -0.14 -9.95
N LEU A 56 6.03 -0.03 -11.23
CA LEU A 56 5.36 -0.74 -12.31
C LEU A 56 6.01 -2.12 -12.48
N LEU A 57 5.19 -3.16 -12.52
CA LEU A 57 5.60 -4.54 -12.77
C LEU A 57 4.92 -5.01 -14.04
N HIS A 58 5.69 -5.55 -14.99
CA HIS A 58 5.19 -6.09 -16.24
C HIS A 58 5.09 -7.61 -16.21
N GLY A 59 4.13 -8.15 -16.96
CA GLY A 59 4.02 -9.59 -17.19
C GLY A 59 3.63 -10.40 -15.95
N VAL A 60 2.93 -9.79 -15.00
CA VAL A 60 2.45 -10.48 -13.78
C VAL A 60 1.41 -11.54 -14.15
N ASP A 61 1.56 -12.75 -13.61
CA ASP A 61 0.52 -13.77 -13.70
C ASP A 61 -0.49 -13.60 -12.56
N ALA A 62 -1.50 -12.76 -12.79
CA ALA A 62 -2.56 -12.51 -11.82
C ALA A 62 -3.44 -13.75 -11.54
N LYS A 63 -3.36 -14.82 -12.35
CA LYS A 63 -4.04 -16.11 -12.14
C LYS A 63 -3.24 -17.07 -11.26
N ALA A 64 -1.98 -16.76 -10.97
CA ALA A 64 -1.16 -17.54 -10.07
C ALA A 64 -1.86 -17.71 -8.71
N LYS A 65 -1.70 -18.89 -8.12
CA LYS A 65 -2.22 -19.15 -6.78
C LYS A 65 -1.20 -18.69 -5.73
N SER A 66 -1.69 -18.04 -4.70
CA SER A 66 -0.85 -17.71 -3.54
C SER A 66 -0.22 -18.99 -2.95
N PRO A 67 1.08 -18.98 -2.65
CA PRO A 67 1.71 -20.10 -1.99
C PRO A 67 0.99 -20.46 -0.70
N ARG A 68 0.96 -21.76 -0.38
CA ARG A 68 0.23 -22.25 0.80
C ARG A 68 0.67 -21.57 2.09
N TRP A 69 1.99 -21.39 2.27
CA TRP A 69 2.53 -20.74 3.47
C TRP A 69 2.01 -19.32 3.67
N LEU A 70 1.86 -18.54 2.55
CA LEU A 70 1.35 -17.17 2.57
C LEU A 70 -0.15 -17.16 2.90
N SER A 71 -0.93 -17.98 2.20
CA SER A 71 -2.37 -18.10 2.43
C SER A 71 -2.70 -18.56 3.85
N ASP A 72 -1.92 -19.48 4.43
CA ASP A 72 -2.11 -19.96 5.80
C ASP A 72 -1.76 -18.87 6.83
N ARG A 73 -0.74 -18.06 6.60
CA ARG A 73 -0.42 -16.92 7.45
C ARG A 73 -1.52 -15.86 7.44
N LEU A 74 -2.05 -15.52 6.26
CA LEU A 74 -3.17 -14.59 6.13
C LEU A 74 -4.40 -15.08 6.90
N ARG A 75 -4.81 -16.35 6.71
CA ARG A 75 -5.95 -16.95 7.42
C ARG A 75 -5.78 -16.93 8.93
N ARG A 76 -4.57 -17.24 9.44
CA ARG A 76 -4.27 -17.18 10.88
C ARG A 76 -4.33 -15.76 11.43
N ALA A 77 -4.04 -14.75 10.60
CA ALA A 77 -4.19 -13.33 10.94
C ALA A 77 -5.63 -12.81 10.75
N GLY A 78 -6.59 -13.66 10.35
CA GLY A 78 -7.98 -13.25 10.11
C GLY A 78 -8.22 -12.61 8.75
N VAL A 79 -7.24 -12.63 7.85
CA VAL A 79 -7.34 -12.07 6.49
C VAL A 79 -7.71 -13.17 5.50
N ARG A 80 -8.78 -12.96 4.73
CA ARG A 80 -9.20 -13.89 3.68
C ARG A 80 -8.34 -13.73 2.43
N PRO A 81 -7.65 -14.79 1.95
CA PRO A 81 -6.98 -14.77 0.67
C PRO A 81 -7.94 -14.51 -0.50
N ILE A 82 -7.52 -13.73 -1.48
CA ILE A 82 -8.33 -13.31 -2.64
C ILE A 82 -7.62 -13.69 -3.95
N SER A 83 -6.42 -13.15 -4.20
CA SER A 83 -5.58 -13.42 -5.37
C SER A 83 -4.13 -13.17 -5.00
N ALA A 84 -3.18 -13.72 -5.77
CA ALA A 84 -1.77 -13.64 -5.40
C ALA A 84 -1.29 -12.21 -5.14
N VAL A 85 -1.59 -11.26 -6.03
CA VAL A 85 -1.18 -9.86 -5.87
C VAL A 85 -1.78 -9.22 -4.61
N VAL A 86 -3.09 -9.40 -4.38
CA VAL A 86 -3.77 -8.85 -3.19
C VAL A 86 -3.29 -9.52 -1.91
N ASP A 87 -3.04 -10.81 -1.96
CA ASP A 87 -2.55 -11.58 -0.82
C ASP A 87 -1.13 -11.14 -0.43
N ILE A 88 -0.27 -10.87 -1.43
CA ILE A 88 1.09 -10.37 -1.20
C ILE A 88 1.04 -8.98 -0.56
N THR A 89 0.24 -8.05 -1.07
CA THR A 89 0.12 -6.71 -0.45
C THR A 89 -0.42 -6.78 0.97
N SER A 90 -1.39 -7.66 1.22
CA SER A 90 -1.94 -7.92 2.56
C SER A 90 -0.89 -8.56 3.49
N TYR A 91 -0.10 -9.49 2.97
CA TYR A 91 0.97 -10.13 3.73
C TYR A 91 2.07 -9.13 4.12
N VAL A 92 2.53 -8.29 3.18
CA VAL A 92 3.52 -7.25 3.44
C VAL A 92 3.01 -6.26 4.48
N MET A 93 1.73 -5.89 4.43
CA MET A 93 1.11 -5.05 5.46
C MET A 93 1.16 -5.71 6.85
N LEU A 94 0.95 -7.02 6.95
CA LEU A 94 1.04 -7.75 8.23
C LEU A 94 2.49 -7.92 8.69
N GLU A 95 3.41 -8.18 7.76
CA GLU A 95 4.84 -8.41 8.04
C GLU A 95 5.55 -7.14 8.48
N LEU A 96 5.32 -6.02 7.78
CA LEU A 96 6.06 -4.77 7.95
C LEU A 96 5.24 -3.64 8.61
N GLY A 97 3.92 -3.79 8.70
CA GLY A 97 3.04 -2.72 9.17
C GLY A 97 2.72 -1.65 8.11
N GLN A 98 3.19 -1.80 6.87
CA GLN A 98 3.00 -0.86 5.77
C GLN A 98 1.82 -1.28 4.89
N PRO A 99 0.68 -0.54 4.92
CA PRO A 99 -0.38 -0.79 3.95
C PRO A 99 0.08 -0.46 2.53
N MET A 100 -0.35 -1.31 1.60
CA MET A 100 -0.05 -1.18 0.19
C MET A 100 -1.32 -1.25 -0.65
N HIS A 101 -1.25 -0.74 -1.87
CA HIS A 101 -2.27 -0.94 -2.87
C HIS A 101 -1.67 -1.40 -4.20
N ALA A 102 -2.46 -2.10 -5.00
CA ALA A 102 -2.09 -2.56 -6.33
C ALA A 102 -3.17 -2.15 -7.33
N TYR A 103 -2.75 -1.51 -8.41
CA TYR A 103 -3.60 -1.09 -9.51
C TYR A 103 -3.32 -1.95 -10.74
N ASP A 104 -4.35 -2.21 -11.53
CA ASP A 104 -4.18 -2.64 -12.92
C ASP A 104 -3.64 -1.46 -13.73
N ALA A 105 -2.36 -1.52 -14.09
CA ALA A 105 -1.68 -0.41 -14.76
C ALA A 105 -2.32 -0.02 -16.09
N ALA A 106 -2.94 -0.97 -16.81
CA ALA A 106 -3.63 -0.71 -18.07
C ALA A 106 -4.88 0.18 -17.90
N THR A 107 -5.42 0.29 -16.69
CA THR A 107 -6.62 1.09 -16.39
C THR A 107 -6.31 2.48 -15.81
N VAL A 108 -5.04 2.74 -15.49
CA VAL A 108 -4.56 4.05 -15.00
C VAL A 108 -4.28 4.95 -16.19
N GLN A 109 -4.87 6.13 -16.22
CA GLN A 109 -4.74 7.08 -17.33
C GLN A 109 -3.69 8.15 -17.02
N GLY A 110 -2.61 8.17 -17.81
CA GLY A 110 -1.52 9.13 -17.64
C GLY A 110 -0.71 8.89 -16.35
N GLY A 111 -0.54 9.94 -15.55
CA GLY A 111 0.20 9.87 -14.28
C GLY A 111 -0.72 9.69 -13.07
N ILE A 112 -0.12 9.48 -11.92
CA ILE A 112 -0.80 9.45 -10.62
C ILE A 112 -0.59 10.79 -9.91
N SER A 113 -1.65 11.32 -9.30
CA SER A 113 -1.58 12.47 -8.40
C SER A 113 -2.14 12.14 -7.03
N VAL A 114 -1.47 12.65 -5.99
CA VAL A 114 -1.96 12.59 -4.60
C VAL A 114 -2.44 13.99 -4.24
N ARG A 115 -3.74 14.16 -4.11
CA ARG A 115 -4.38 15.46 -3.92
C ARG A 115 -5.55 15.42 -2.95
N ARG A 116 -6.08 16.57 -2.64
CA ARG A 116 -7.39 16.67 -1.98
C ARG A 116 -8.50 16.38 -2.99
N ALA A 117 -9.58 15.77 -2.52
CA ALA A 117 -10.75 15.59 -3.35
C ALA A 117 -11.37 16.95 -3.72
N THR A 118 -12.00 17.03 -4.88
CA THR A 118 -12.82 18.18 -5.26
C THR A 118 -14.21 18.05 -4.64
N PRO A 119 -14.90 19.17 -4.33
CA PRO A 119 -16.26 19.12 -3.81
C PRO A 119 -17.20 18.36 -4.74
N GLY A 120 -17.88 17.34 -4.21
CA GLY A 120 -18.82 16.53 -4.98
C GLY A 120 -18.18 15.45 -5.86
N GLU A 121 -16.87 15.26 -5.79
CA GLU A 121 -16.17 14.20 -6.52
C GLU A 121 -16.71 12.82 -6.15
N SER A 122 -17.03 11.99 -7.13
CA SER A 122 -17.56 10.64 -6.91
C SER A 122 -16.49 9.58 -7.13
N LEU A 123 -16.48 8.56 -6.27
CA LEU A 123 -15.60 7.41 -6.36
C LEU A 123 -16.36 6.14 -6.01
N THR A 124 -16.30 5.13 -6.87
CA THR A 124 -16.75 3.77 -6.52
C THR A 124 -15.58 3.01 -5.91
N LEU A 125 -15.75 2.52 -4.70
CA LEU A 125 -14.73 1.83 -3.92
C LEU A 125 -14.65 0.33 -4.27
N LEU A 126 -13.63 -0.36 -3.74
CA LEU A 126 -13.44 -1.81 -3.95
C LEU A 126 -14.63 -2.65 -3.45
N ASP A 127 -15.38 -2.19 -2.48
CA ASP A 127 -16.60 -2.82 -1.96
C ASP A 127 -17.87 -2.43 -2.75
N GLU A 128 -17.68 -1.85 -3.94
CA GLU A 128 -18.71 -1.40 -4.89
C GLU A 128 -19.59 -0.24 -4.39
N ARG A 129 -19.35 0.29 -3.22
CA ARG A 129 -20.06 1.49 -2.74
C ARG A 129 -19.59 2.73 -3.50
N ALA A 130 -20.53 3.51 -3.98
CA ALA A 130 -20.27 4.86 -4.48
C ALA A 130 -20.26 5.84 -3.31
N VAL A 131 -19.22 6.67 -3.24
CA VAL A 131 -19.08 7.72 -2.23
C VAL A 131 -18.95 9.07 -2.91
N THR A 132 -19.52 10.11 -2.29
CA THR A 132 -19.33 11.50 -2.67
C THR A 132 -18.35 12.14 -1.71
N LEU A 133 -17.32 12.76 -2.24
CA LEU A 133 -16.19 13.27 -1.49
C LEU A 133 -16.25 14.79 -1.33
N ASP A 134 -15.60 15.27 -0.30
CA ASP A 134 -15.32 16.67 -0.03
C ASP A 134 -13.81 16.88 0.13
N PRO A 135 -13.29 18.12 0.17
CA PRO A 135 -11.86 18.41 0.28
C PRO A 135 -11.18 17.93 1.57
N GLU A 136 -11.93 17.41 2.54
CA GLU A 136 -11.33 16.78 3.71
C GLU A 136 -10.74 15.41 3.40
N PHE A 137 -11.15 14.77 2.29
CA PHE A 137 -10.58 13.51 1.83
C PHE A 137 -9.34 13.73 0.97
N ARG A 138 -8.39 12.79 1.07
CA ARG A 138 -7.25 12.68 0.16
C ARG A 138 -7.55 11.57 -0.82
N VAL A 139 -7.23 11.81 -2.06
CA VAL A 139 -7.44 10.84 -3.14
C VAL A 139 -6.13 10.56 -3.84
N ILE A 140 -6.00 9.33 -4.29
CA ILE A 140 -5.11 8.97 -5.37
C ILE A 140 -5.95 9.14 -6.64
N ALA A 141 -5.44 9.91 -7.58
CA ALA A 141 -6.14 10.19 -8.82
C ALA A 141 -5.22 9.94 -10.01
N ASP A 142 -5.81 9.60 -11.13
CA ASP A 142 -5.14 9.63 -12.42
C ASP A 142 -5.45 10.97 -13.15
N SER A 143 -5.12 11.07 -14.43
CA SER A 143 -5.35 12.30 -15.19
C SER A 143 -6.83 12.63 -15.41
N GLN A 144 -7.74 11.72 -15.11
CA GLN A 144 -9.19 11.87 -15.39
C GLN A 144 -10.04 11.91 -14.13
N ARG A 145 -9.69 11.13 -13.10
CA ARG A 145 -10.57 10.91 -11.95
C ARG A 145 -9.81 10.45 -10.70
N ALA A 146 -10.49 10.46 -9.56
CA ALA A 146 -10.06 9.74 -8.38
C ALA A 146 -10.11 8.22 -8.64
N ILE A 147 -9.04 7.52 -8.27
CA ILE A 147 -8.89 6.07 -8.40
C ILE A 147 -8.72 5.35 -7.05
N GLY A 148 -8.66 6.11 -5.96
CA GLY A 148 -8.61 5.56 -4.61
C GLY A 148 -8.76 6.64 -3.54
N LEU A 149 -9.26 6.24 -2.38
CA LEU A 149 -9.21 7.01 -1.14
C LEU A 149 -7.86 6.76 -0.47
N ALA A 150 -7.00 7.78 -0.47
CA ALA A 150 -5.65 7.69 0.08
C ALA A 150 -5.65 7.19 1.52
N GLY A 151 -4.92 6.11 1.77
CA GLY A 151 -4.79 5.50 3.09
C GLY A 151 -6.03 4.81 3.64
N ILE A 152 -7.10 4.67 2.85
CA ILE A 152 -8.36 4.07 3.29
C ILE A 152 -8.75 2.87 2.43
N MET A 153 -9.07 3.09 1.14
CA MET A 153 -9.54 2.04 0.25
C MET A 153 -9.33 2.41 -1.22
N GLY A 154 -8.87 1.48 -2.03
CA GLY A 154 -8.75 1.66 -3.47
C GLY A 154 -10.11 1.79 -4.20
N GLY A 155 -10.05 2.28 -5.43
CA GLY A 155 -11.20 2.36 -6.32
C GLY A 155 -11.45 1.07 -7.09
N HIS A 156 -12.71 0.79 -7.37
CA HIS A 156 -13.14 -0.41 -8.08
C HIS A 156 -12.63 -0.46 -9.54
N ALA A 157 -12.59 0.71 -10.20
CA ALA A 157 -12.31 0.79 -11.64
C ALA A 157 -10.85 0.45 -12.01
N THR A 158 -9.93 0.59 -11.07
CA THR A 158 -8.49 0.35 -11.30
C THR A 158 -7.95 -0.83 -10.50
N ARG A 159 -8.84 -1.65 -9.94
CA ARG A 159 -8.44 -2.83 -9.16
C ARG A 159 -7.74 -3.87 -10.04
N VAL A 160 -6.79 -4.59 -9.48
CA VAL A 160 -6.23 -5.77 -10.10
C VAL A 160 -7.31 -6.84 -10.25
N THR A 161 -7.36 -7.45 -11.42
CA THR A 161 -8.23 -8.59 -11.75
C THR A 161 -7.39 -9.80 -12.16
N LEU A 162 -8.02 -10.94 -12.39
CA LEU A 162 -7.31 -12.14 -12.87
C LEU A 162 -6.78 -12.00 -14.31
N ASP A 163 -7.20 -10.96 -15.04
CA ASP A 163 -6.75 -10.68 -16.39
C ASP A 163 -5.69 -9.57 -16.47
N SER A 164 -5.38 -8.94 -15.33
CA SER A 164 -4.31 -7.93 -15.24
C SER A 164 -2.96 -8.55 -15.57
N ARG A 165 -2.17 -7.85 -16.38
CA ARG A 165 -0.83 -8.24 -16.81
C ARG A 165 0.25 -7.33 -16.26
N ASP A 166 -0.06 -6.06 -16.16
CA ASP A 166 0.83 -5.04 -15.64
C ASP A 166 0.22 -4.46 -14.39
N VAL A 167 0.99 -4.44 -13.32
CA VAL A 167 0.53 -4.04 -11.98
C VAL A 167 1.37 -2.86 -11.51
N TYR A 168 0.70 -1.81 -11.07
CA TYR A 168 1.35 -0.72 -10.36
C TYR A 168 1.16 -0.89 -8.86
N LEU A 169 2.27 -1.09 -8.15
CA LEU A 169 2.30 -1.15 -6.69
C LEU A 169 2.44 0.25 -6.10
N GLU A 170 1.67 0.53 -5.07
CA GLU A 170 1.72 1.74 -4.25
C GLU A 170 2.08 1.40 -2.82
N ALA A 171 3.02 2.14 -2.25
CA ALA A 171 3.23 2.24 -0.81
C ALA A 171 3.52 3.71 -0.46
N ALA A 172 2.75 4.27 0.45
CA ALA A 172 2.87 5.68 0.81
C ALA A 172 2.91 5.87 2.33
N HIS A 173 3.41 7.03 2.74
CA HIS A 173 3.24 7.51 4.10
C HIS A 173 2.25 8.68 4.06
N PHE A 174 1.14 8.53 4.76
CA PHE A 174 0.16 9.59 4.96
C PHE A 174 0.26 10.14 6.38
N ALA A 175 0.24 11.46 6.52
CA ALA A 175 0.20 12.09 7.82
C ALA A 175 -1.05 11.64 8.59
N PRO A 176 -0.94 11.14 9.84
CA PRO A 176 -2.09 10.62 10.60
C PRO A 176 -3.27 11.58 10.66
N ALA A 177 -3.02 12.87 10.81
CA ALA A 177 -4.07 13.90 10.85
C ALA A 177 -4.87 13.98 9.54
N SER A 178 -4.28 13.62 8.41
CA SER A 178 -4.96 13.64 7.11
C SER A 178 -5.91 12.45 6.92
N ILE A 179 -5.74 11.37 7.67
CA ILE A 179 -6.53 10.13 7.55
C ILE A 179 -7.49 9.97 8.73
N SER A 180 -7.11 10.46 9.92
CA SER A 180 -7.88 10.27 11.15
C SER A 180 -9.34 10.71 11.02
N GLY A 181 -10.26 9.79 11.35
CA GLY A 181 -11.71 9.99 11.31
C GLY A 181 -12.34 9.93 9.91
N ARG A 182 -11.56 9.96 8.82
CA ARG A 182 -12.10 10.02 7.44
C ARG A 182 -12.82 8.72 7.05
N ALA A 183 -12.25 7.57 7.36
CA ALA A 183 -12.90 6.29 7.11
C ALA A 183 -14.25 6.21 7.86
N ARG A 184 -14.30 6.64 9.12
CA ARG A 184 -15.54 6.65 9.92
C ARG A 184 -16.63 7.56 9.37
N LYS A 185 -16.28 8.71 8.77
CA LYS A 185 -17.26 9.57 8.08
C LYS A 185 -18.02 8.85 6.98
N LEU A 186 -17.37 7.86 6.35
CA LEU A 186 -17.97 7.03 5.31
C LEU A 186 -18.50 5.68 5.85
N GLY A 187 -18.59 5.52 7.17
CA GLY A 187 -19.03 4.27 7.78
C GLY A 187 -18.10 3.10 7.54
N MET A 188 -16.80 3.36 7.37
CA MET A 188 -15.78 2.35 7.09
C MET A 188 -14.76 2.21 8.23
N HIS A 189 -14.21 1.01 8.32
CA HIS A 189 -13.06 0.70 9.13
C HIS A 189 -12.19 -0.30 8.35
N THR A 190 -11.02 0.14 7.87
CA THR A 190 -10.13 -0.71 7.08
C THR A 190 -8.79 -0.93 7.81
N ASP A 191 -8.13 -2.02 7.50
CA ASP A 191 -6.79 -2.32 8.02
C ASP A 191 -5.77 -1.22 7.69
N ALA A 192 -5.91 -0.60 6.52
CA ALA A 192 -5.09 0.52 6.10
C ALA A 192 -5.36 1.77 6.94
N SER A 193 -6.64 2.21 7.03
CA SER A 193 -7.00 3.41 7.79
C SER A 193 -6.62 3.27 9.26
N HIS A 194 -6.81 2.08 9.85
CA HIS A 194 -6.44 1.79 11.23
C HIS A 194 -4.95 2.02 11.50
N ARG A 195 -4.08 1.64 10.55
CA ARG A 195 -2.63 1.84 10.66
C ARG A 195 -2.23 3.29 10.42
N PHE A 196 -2.72 3.90 9.34
CA PHE A 196 -2.37 5.27 9.01
C PHE A 196 -2.87 6.29 10.04
N GLU A 197 -4.04 6.10 10.63
CA GLU A 197 -4.55 6.97 11.71
C GLU A 197 -3.63 6.98 12.95
N ARG A 198 -2.91 5.89 13.20
CA ARG A 198 -1.99 5.74 14.33
C ARG A 198 -0.54 6.08 14.01
N GLY A 199 -0.24 6.19 12.74
CA GLY A 199 1.09 6.42 12.22
C GLY A 199 1.75 5.13 11.71
N VAL A 200 2.28 5.23 10.49
CA VAL A 200 3.13 4.21 9.85
C VAL A 200 4.52 4.83 9.72
N ASP A 201 5.55 4.04 9.89
CA ASP A 201 6.93 4.52 9.76
C ASP A 201 7.17 5.07 8.33
N PRO A 202 7.61 6.33 8.17
CA PRO A 202 7.85 6.94 6.87
C PRO A 202 9.00 6.29 6.07
N GLN A 203 9.81 5.42 6.67
CA GLN A 203 10.88 4.70 5.98
C GLN A 203 10.40 3.40 5.32
N LEU A 204 9.26 2.85 5.74
CA LEU A 204 8.75 1.57 5.27
C LEU A 204 8.27 1.54 3.81
N PRO A 205 7.76 2.60 3.18
CA PRO A 205 7.21 2.51 1.82
C PRO A 205 8.16 1.85 0.81
N ARG A 206 9.44 2.25 0.81
CA ARG A 206 10.43 1.65 -0.09
C ARG A 206 10.65 0.17 0.23
N LEU A 207 10.82 -0.18 1.49
CA LEU A 207 11.05 -1.54 1.93
C LEU A 207 9.88 -2.46 1.55
N ALA A 208 8.66 -1.96 1.71
CA ALA A 208 7.45 -2.68 1.34
C ALA A 208 7.34 -2.93 -0.18
N ILE A 209 7.70 -1.94 -1.00
CA ILE A 209 7.76 -2.12 -2.47
C ILE A 209 8.78 -3.21 -2.83
N GLU A 210 9.99 -3.20 -2.25
CA GLU A 210 10.99 -4.24 -2.51
C GLU A 210 10.46 -5.61 -2.09
N ARG A 211 9.89 -5.71 -0.89
CA ARG A 211 9.33 -6.98 -0.38
C ARG A 211 8.19 -7.51 -1.23
N ALA A 212 7.25 -6.67 -1.66
CA ALA A 212 6.17 -7.07 -2.53
C ALA A 212 6.68 -7.52 -3.91
N THR A 213 7.66 -6.80 -4.46
CA THR A 213 8.28 -7.16 -5.75
C THR A 213 9.00 -8.51 -5.68
N GLU A 214 9.67 -8.82 -4.58
CA GLU A 214 10.34 -10.12 -4.36
C GLU A 214 9.33 -11.29 -4.31
N LEU A 215 8.10 -11.02 -3.86
CA LEU A 215 7.06 -12.04 -3.67
C LEU A 215 6.16 -12.24 -4.90
N ILE A 216 6.11 -11.26 -5.81
CA ILE A 216 5.37 -11.34 -7.08
C ILE A 216 6.20 -12.05 -8.14
#